data_cc760b788573ff7c320a2acc1d35573b
#
_entry.id   cc760b788573ff7c320a2acc1d35573b
#
_cell.length_a   1.000
_cell.length_b   1.000
_cell.length_c   1.000
_cell.angle_alpha   90.00
_cell.angle_beta   90.00
_cell.angle_gamma   90.00
#
_symmetry.space_group_name_H-M   'P 1'
#
loop_
_entity.id
_entity.type
_entity.pdbx_description
1 polymer ?
#
loop_
_entity_poly.entity_id
_entity_poly.type
_entity_poly.pdbx_seq_one_letter_code
_entity_poly.pdbx_strand_id
1 'polypeptide(L)'
;FINTECSLEEYVNEIVKSFEEISKKKFIVNLSQDTNSFNIPKLIELVYGIRNFIGNANKFSKEKIYIFIKSDNKLSEISIEDDGPGYPKDILNKIGEPYIKSEIGNQNQKGLGLGIFIGKTLLERNRAKVICRNSQTRSGAEVVITWKNTDLKNL
;
A
#
# COMPACT_ATOMS: atom_id res chain seq x y z
N PHE A 1 -13.16 -22.95 -7.61
CA PHE A 1 -12.74 -22.27 -7.96
C PHE A 1 -12.07 -21.44 -7.09
N ILE A 2 -12.22 -21.16 -6.32
CA ILE A 2 -11.72 -19.98 -5.92
C ILE A 2 -11.54 -19.96 -4.43
N ASN A 3 -10.35 -19.71 -4.01
CA ASN A 3 -10.10 -19.36 -2.63
C ASN A 3 -10.82 -18.05 -2.34
N THR A 4 -11.89 -18.13 -1.55
CA THR A 4 -12.62 -16.96 -1.09
C THR A 4 -11.95 -16.31 0.10
N GLU A 5 -10.93 -16.94 0.65
CA GLU A 5 -10.16 -16.45 1.79
C GLU A 5 -8.66 -16.59 1.53
N CYS A 6 -7.88 -15.67 2.07
CA CYS A 6 -6.42 -15.75 2.06
C CYS A 6 -5.84 -14.89 3.17
N SER A 7 -4.56 -15.06 3.46
CA SER A 7 -3.86 -14.22 4.44
C SER A 7 -3.45 -12.89 3.80
N LEU A 8 -3.10 -11.91 4.62
CA LEU A 8 -2.54 -10.64 4.13
C LEU A 8 -1.26 -10.87 3.32
N GLU A 9 -0.43 -11.82 3.74
CA GLU A 9 0.77 -12.17 2.99
C GLU A 9 0.44 -12.64 1.58
N GLU A 10 -0.57 -13.47 1.45
CA GLU A 10 -1.02 -13.96 0.14
C GLU A 10 -1.58 -12.84 -0.73
N TYR A 11 -2.33 -11.89 -0.15
CA TYR A 11 -2.79 -10.69 -0.87
C TYR A 11 -1.60 -9.93 -1.46
N VAL A 12 -0.62 -9.65 -0.60
CA VAL A 12 0.56 -8.87 -1.01
C VAL A 12 1.36 -9.62 -2.06
N ASN A 13 1.61 -10.91 -1.84
CA ASN A 13 2.42 -11.71 -2.77
C ASN A 13 1.79 -11.83 -4.16
N GLU A 14 0.47 -11.99 -4.24
CA GLU A 14 -0.21 -12.00 -5.54
C GLU A 14 -0.07 -10.68 -6.28
N ILE A 15 -0.24 -9.56 -5.56
CA ILE A 15 -0.12 -8.24 -6.16
C ILE A 15 1.32 -7.98 -6.61
N VAL A 16 2.28 -8.25 -5.74
CA VAL A 16 3.71 -8.08 -6.05
C VAL A 16 4.10 -8.90 -7.28
N LYS A 17 3.66 -10.15 -7.33
CA LYS A 17 3.96 -11.02 -8.45
C LYS A 17 3.47 -10.43 -9.77
N SER A 18 2.28 -9.82 -9.78
CA SER A 18 1.74 -9.20 -10.99
C SER A 18 2.60 -8.02 -11.47
N PHE A 19 3.21 -7.28 -10.54
CA PHE A 19 4.13 -6.20 -10.91
C PHE A 19 5.51 -6.73 -11.31
N GLU A 20 6.01 -7.75 -10.66
CA GLU A 20 7.32 -8.33 -10.98
C GLU A 20 7.40 -8.85 -12.43
N GLU A 21 6.28 -9.29 -12.98
CA GLU A 21 6.23 -9.78 -14.35
C GLU A 21 6.51 -8.70 -15.38
N ILE A 22 6.26 -7.42 -15.06
CA ILE A 22 6.38 -6.31 -16.00
C ILE A 22 7.36 -5.24 -15.55
N SER A 23 7.80 -5.26 -14.31
CA SER A 23 8.65 -4.23 -13.72
C SER A 23 10.11 -4.68 -13.66
N LYS A 24 11.03 -3.71 -13.83
CA LYS A 24 12.45 -3.92 -13.59
C LYS A 24 12.85 -3.63 -12.16
N LYS A 25 11.92 -3.15 -11.34
CA LYS A 25 12.17 -2.81 -9.94
C LYS A 25 12.25 -4.07 -9.10
N LYS A 26 12.94 -3.96 -7.98
CA LYS A 26 13.07 -5.07 -7.04
C LYS A 26 12.08 -4.89 -5.90
N PHE A 27 11.25 -5.90 -5.67
CA PHE A 27 10.29 -5.94 -4.57
C PHE A 27 10.84 -6.82 -3.46
N ILE A 28 10.92 -6.28 -2.26
CA ILE A 28 11.42 -6.98 -1.09
C ILE A 28 10.26 -7.07 -0.09
N VAL A 29 9.73 -8.29 0.06
CA VAL A 29 8.60 -8.54 0.96
C VAL A 29 9.14 -9.26 2.19
N ASN A 30 8.91 -8.66 3.36
CA ASN A 30 9.31 -9.23 4.64
C ASN A 30 8.10 -9.44 5.53
N LEU A 31 7.99 -10.65 6.07
CA LEU A 31 7.00 -10.99 7.08
C LEU A 31 7.70 -10.98 8.43
N SER A 32 7.13 -10.29 9.42
CA SER A 32 7.68 -10.30 10.78
C SER A 32 7.66 -11.72 11.34
N GLN A 33 8.72 -12.10 12.07
CA GLN A 33 8.86 -13.45 12.64
C GLN A 33 7.71 -13.82 13.57
N ASP A 34 7.17 -12.85 14.30
CA ASP A 34 6.10 -13.08 15.26
C ASP A 34 4.71 -12.85 14.66
N THR A 35 4.61 -12.82 13.33
CA THR A 35 3.32 -12.58 12.68
C THR A 35 2.37 -13.76 12.88
N ASN A 36 1.21 -13.46 13.46
CA ASN A 36 0.09 -14.38 13.55
C ASN A 36 -0.67 -14.35 12.23
N SER A 37 -0.44 -15.35 11.39
CA SER A 37 -1.12 -15.43 10.10
C SER A 37 -2.53 -15.99 10.28
N PHE A 38 -3.50 -15.39 9.62
CA PHE A 38 -4.89 -15.87 9.59
C PHE A 38 -5.53 -15.53 8.25
N ASN A 39 -6.55 -16.29 7.90
CA ASN A 39 -7.27 -16.06 6.66
C ASN A 39 -8.38 -15.04 6.84
N ILE A 40 -8.54 -14.20 5.83
CA ILE A 40 -9.55 -13.15 5.78
C ILE A 40 -10.29 -13.24 4.46
N PRO A 41 -11.50 -12.65 4.36
CA PRO A 41 -12.20 -12.64 3.09
C PRO A 41 -11.38 -12.00 1.98
N LYS A 42 -11.46 -12.56 0.79
CA LYS A 42 -10.78 -12.01 -0.38
C LYS A 42 -11.72 -11.05 -1.08
N LEU A 43 -11.49 -9.74 -0.85
CA LEU A 43 -12.33 -8.66 -1.37
C LEU A 43 -11.60 -7.88 -2.45
N ILE A 44 -12.32 -7.60 -3.53
CA ILE A 44 -11.75 -6.86 -4.65
C ILE A 44 -11.33 -5.45 -4.26
N GLU A 45 -12.03 -4.82 -3.32
CA GLU A 45 -11.68 -3.48 -2.84
C GLU A 45 -10.37 -3.46 -2.07
N LEU A 46 -10.08 -4.51 -1.30
CA LEU A 46 -8.78 -4.65 -0.64
C LEU A 46 -7.66 -4.83 -1.65
N VAL A 47 -7.89 -5.69 -2.65
CA VAL A 47 -6.92 -5.91 -3.71
C VAL A 47 -6.58 -4.60 -4.40
N TYR A 48 -7.60 -3.86 -4.86
CA TYR A 48 -7.37 -2.60 -5.57
C TYR A 48 -6.79 -1.51 -4.69
N GLY A 49 -7.20 -1.44 -3.42
CA GLY A 49 -6.65 -0.48 -2.49
C GLY A 49 -5.15 -0.68 -2.27
N ILE A 50 -4.75 -1.90 -1.97
CA ILE A 50 -3.33 -2.24 -1.77
C ILE A 50 -2.56 -2.07 -3.09
N ARG A 51 -3.16 -2.51 -4.19
CA ARG A 51 -2.54 -2.41 -5.52
C ARG A 51 -2.23 -0.97 -5.91
N ASN A 52 -3.11 -0.02 -5.57
CA ASN A 52 -2.85 1.40 -5.85
C ASN A 52 -1.57 1.88 -5.18
N PHE A 53 -1.34 1.51 -3.94
CA PHE A 53 -0.14 1.95 -3.22
C PHE A 53 1.12 1.23 -3.69
N ILE A 54 1.05 -0.07 -3.96
CA ILE A 54 2.19 -0.81 -4.53
C ILE A 54 2.51 -0.29 -5.93
N GLY A 55 1.47 0.03 -6.72
CA GLY A 55 1.64 0.60 -8.04
C GLY A 55 2.33 1.97 -8.02
N ASN A 56 1.95 2.83 -7.05
CA ASN A 56 2.63 4.11 -6.86
C ASN A 56 4.10 3.91 -6.50
N ALA A 57 4.38 3.00 -5.58
CA ALA A 57 5.75 2.68 -5.21
C ALA A 57 6.55 2.18 -6.41
N ASN A 58 5.96 1.30 -7.22
CA ASN A 58 6.59 0.82 -8.44
C ASN A 58 6.89 1.96 -9.42
N LYS A 59 5.94 2.88 -9.58
CA LYS A 59 6.08 3.98 -10.55
C LYS A 59 7.15 4.99 -10.13
N PHE A 60 7.20 5.35 -8.85
CA PHE A 60 8.02 6.47 -8.37
C PHE A 60 9.32 6.06 -7.71
N SER A 61 9.52 4.79 -7.39
CA SER A 61 10.79 4.30 -6.86
C SER A 61 11.91 4.42 -7.88
N LYS A 62 13.15 4.46 -7.39
CA LYS A 62 14.32 4.36 -8.26
C LYS A 62 14.57 2.91 -8.66
N GLU A 63 14.74 2.02 -7.67
CA GLU A 63 15.10 0.63 -7.90
C GLU A 63 14.35 -0.36 -7.02
N LYS A 64 13.99 0.04 -5.80
CA LYS A 64 13.54 -0.92 -4.77
C LYS A 64 12.26 -0.47 -4.08
N ILE A 65 11.41 -1.44 -3.82
CA ILE A 65 10.20 -1.28 -3.02
C ILE A 65 10.28 -2.28 -1.86
N TYR A 66 10.05 -1.79 -0.65
CA TYR A 66 10.09 -2.58 0.58
C TYR A 66 8.70 -2.70 1.15
N ILE A 67 8.24 -3.93 1.35
CA ILE A 67 6.91 -4.19 1.89
C ILE A 67 7.08 -5.04 3.14
N PHE A 68 6.54 -4.56 4.25
CA PHE A 68 6.59 -5.26 5.53
C PHE A 68 5.19 -5.62 5.97
N ILE A 69 5.02 -6.85 6.43
CA ILE A 69 3.73 -7.36 6.91
C ILE A 69 3.94 -7.88 8.32
N LYS A 70 3.09 -7.44 9.24
CA LYS A 70 3.10 -7.95 10.60
C LYS A 70 1.68 -8.00 11.17
N SER A 71 1.43 -8.96 12.05
CA SER A 71 0.18 -9.09 12.78
C SER A 71 0.49 -9.55 14.19
N ASP A 72 -0.02 -8.83 15.18
CA ASP A 72 -0.03 -9.32 16.55
C ASP A 72 -1.43 -9.81 16.91
N ASN A 73 -1.75 -9.94 18.20
CA ASN A 73 -3.04 -10.43 18.64
C ASN A 73 -4.19 -9.46 18.36
N LYS A 74 -3.91 -8.21 18.08
CA LYS A 74 -4.91 -7.16 17.95
C LYS A 74 -4.91 -6.47 16.60
N LEU A 75 -3.73 -6.22 16.06
CA LEU A 75 -3.56 -5.38 14.87
C LEU A 75 -2.79 -6.12 13.77
N SER A 76 -3.13 -5.81 12.53
CA SER A 76 -2.38 -6.22 11.35
C SER A 76 -1.96 -4.99 10.58
N GLU A 77 -0.77 -5.03 10.01
CA GLU A 77 -0.19 -3.88 9.34
C GLU A 77 0.55 -4.30 8.07
N ILE A 78 0.37 -3.50 7.03
CA ILE A 78 1.19 -3.56 5.83
C ILE A 78 1.85 -2.19 5.71
N SER A 79 3.17 -2.15 5.57
CA SER A 79 3.86 -0.91 5.22
C SER A 79 4.54 -1.07 3.86
N ILE A 80 4.49 -0.01 3.05
CA ILE A 80 5.03 0.00 1.70
C ILE A 80 5.94 1.22 1.61
N GLU A 81 7.25 0.99 1.46
CA GLU A 81 8.24 2.04 1.33
C GLU A 81 8.96 1.92 -0.01
N ASP A 82 9.34 3.05 -0.58
CA ASP A 82 10.17 3.04 -1.79
C ASP A 82 11.43 3.91 -1.60
N ASP A 83 12.32 3.84 -2.56
CA ASP A 83 13.57 4.59 -2.58
C ASP A 83 13.53 5.78 -3.55
N GLY A 84 12.34 6.23 -3.90
CA GLY A 84 12.14 7.38 -4.79
C GLY A 84 12.31 8.72 -4.08
N PRO A 85 11.83 9.80 -4.71
CA PRO A 85 11.98 11.15 -4.15
C PRO A 85 11.03 11.47 -3.00
N GLY A 86 10.08 10.60 -2.70
CA GLY A 86 9.06 10.84 -1.70
C GLY A 86 7.90 11.68 -2.23
N TYR A 87 6.92 11.91 -1.36
CA TYR A 87 5.79 12.76 -1.70
C TYR A 87 6.19 14.23 -1.67
N PRO A 88 5.80 15.03 -2.68
CA PRO A 88 5.94 16.49 -2.60
C PRO A 88 5.12 17.05 -1.44
N LYS A 89 5.55 18.20 -0.91
CA LYS A 89 4.87 18.84 0.23
C LYS A 89 3.40 19.16 -0.06
N ASP A 90 3.10 19.64 -1.26
CA ASP A 90 1.72 19.95 -1.63
C ASP A 90 0.84 18.70 -1.64
N ILE A 91 1.39 17.56 -2.07
CA ILE A 91 0.70 16.27 -2.02
C ILE A 91 0.46 15.84 -0.56
N LEU A 92 1.49 15.93 0.29
CA LEU A 92 1.35 15.57 1.70
C LEU A 92 0.27 16.39 2.41
N ASN A 93 0.16 17.67 2.08
CA ASN A 93 -0.83 18.55 2.68
C ASN A 93 -2.26 18.26 2.23
N LYS A 94 -2.43 17.55 1.12
CA LYS A 94 -3.73 17.30 0.49
C LYS A 94 -4.07 15.81 0.36
N ILE A 95 -3.31 14.95 1.02
CA ILE A 95 -3.55 13.51 0.93
C ILE A 95 -4.98 13.18 1.40
N GLY A 96 -5.69 12.44 0.57
CA GLY A 96 -7.08 12.06 0.83
C GLY A 96 -8.11 12.97 0.18
N GLU A 97 -7.74 14.12 -0.35
CA GLU A 97 -8.69 14.97 -1.08
C GLU A 97 -8.95 14.41 -2.47
N PRO A 98 -10.20 14.55 -3.01
CA PRO A 98 -10.58 13.95 -4.28
C PRO A 98 -9.77 14.42 -5.47
N TYR A 99 -9.30 15.64 -5.47
CA TYR A 99 -8.52 16.18 -6.57
C TYR A 99 -7.23 16.78 -6.03
N ILE A 100 -6.22 15.94 -5.92
CA ILE A 100 -4.90 16.47 -5.75
C ILE A 100 -4.41 16.83 -7.15
N LYS A 101 -4.72 18.04 -7.57
CA LYS A 101 -4.05 18.60 -8.71
C LYS A 101 -2.66 18.97 -8.25
N SER A 102 -1.68 18.27 -8.78
CA SER A 102 -0.35 18.78 -8.75
C SER A 102 -0.34 20.02 -9.65
N GLU A 103 -0.63 21.17 -9.09
CA GLU A 103 -0.51 22.45 -9.80
C GLU A 103 0.93 22.72 -10.21
N ILE A 104 1.84 21.96 -9.68
CA ILE A 104 3.26 22.09 -9.94
C ILE A 104 3.65 21.48 -11.29
N GLY A 105 2.69 20.96 -12.05
CA GLY A 105 2.92 20.59 -13.43
C GLY A 105 4.03 19.58 -13.69
N ASN A 106 4.44 18.85 -12.67
CA ASN A 106 5.44 17.83 -12.86
C ASN A 106 4.75 16.58 -13.43
N GLN A 107 4.95 16.33 -14.70
CA GLN A 107 4.33 15.21 -15.39
C GLN A 107 4.66 13.87 -14.76
N ASN A 108 5.78 13.74 -14.06
CA ASN A 108 6.17 12.52 -13.38
C ASN A 108 5.28 12.18 -12.19
N GLN A 109 4.51 13.16 -11.70
CA GLN A 109 3.60 12.98 -10.58
C GLN A 109 2.14 12.97 -11.00
N LYS A 110 1.90 13.01 -12.30
CA LYS A 110 0.54 12.97 -12.85
C LYS A 110 -0.12 11.65 -12.47
N GLY A 111 -1.27 11.73 -11.83
CA GLY A 111 -2.01 10.56 -11.35
C GLY A 111 -1.67 10.12 -9.94
N LEU A 112 -0.61 10.64 -9.32
CA LEU A 112 -0.24 10.27 -7.96
C LEU A 112 -1.37 10.58 -6.96
N GLY A 113 -1.93 11.77 -7.04
CA GLY A 113 -3.00 12.18 -6.15
C GLY A 113 -4.25 11.33 -6.30
N LEU A 114 -4.61 10.96 -7.52
CA LEU A 114 -5.76 10.11 -7.79
C LEU A 114 -5.54 8.69 -7.24
N GLY A 115 -4.36 8.13 -7.44
CA GLY A 115 -4.03 6.81 -6.92
C GLY A 115 -4.10 6.76 -5.40
N ILE A 116 -3.55 7.77 -4.72
CA ILE A 116 -3.62 7.89 -3.26
C ILE A 116 -5.08 7.99 -2.82
N PHE A 117 -5.86 8.84 -3.46
CA PHE A 117 -7.28 9.01 -3.11
C PHE A 117 -8.06 7.70 -3.25
N ILE A 118 -7.90 7.00 -4.37
CA ILE A 118 -8.59 5.74 -4.61
C ILE A 118 -8.15 4.69 -3.59
N GLY A 119 -6.85 4.51 -3.41
CA GLY A 119 -6.32 3.52 -2.48
C GLY A 119 -6.78 3.78 -1.06
N LYS A 120 -6.64 5.02 -0.60
CA LYS A 120 -7.05 5.41 0.75
C LYS A 120 -8.56 5.21 0.95
N THR A 121 -9.38 5.64 -0.02
CA THR A 121 -10.83 5.50 0.06
C THR A 121 -11.26 4.04 0.15
N LEU A 122 -10.72 3.18 -0.71
CA LEU A 122 -11.09 1.76 -0.71
C LEU A 122 -10.70 1.08 0.59
N LEU A 123 -9.50 1.37 1.09
CA LEU A 123 -9.01 0.73 2.31
C LEU A 123 -9.74 1.26 3.54
N GLU A 124 -9.99 2.56 3.62
CA GLU A 124 -10.70 3.14 4.76
C GLU A 124 -12.17 2.73 4.79
N ARG A 125 -12.80 2.55 3.65
CA ARG A 125 -14.14 1.97 3.58
C ARG A 125 -14.19 0.56 4.16
N ASN A 126 -13.08 -0.14 4.08
CA ASN A 126 -12.93 -1.49 4.61
C ASN A 126 -12.19 -1.49 5.95
N ARG A 127 -12.38 -0.42 6.70
CA ARG A 127 -11.98 -0.26 8.11
C ARG A 127 -10.47 -0.19 8.36
N ALA A 128 -9.68 0.03 7.33
CA ALA A 128 -8.26 0.28 7.50
C ALA A 128 -8.02 1.71 7.94
N LYS A 129 -6.90 1.93 8.62
CA LYS A 129 -6.31 3.24 8.83
C LYS A 129 -5.13 3.35 7.87
N VAL A 130 -5.08 4.43 7.10
CA VAL A 130 -4.03 4.63 6.10
C VAL A 130 -3.27 5.90 6.39
N ILE A 131 -1.96 5.80 6.57
CA ILE A 131 -1.07 6.93 6.80
C ILE A 131 -0.06 6.97 5.66
N CYS A 132 0.02 8.12 4.99
CA CYS A 132 1.00 8.38 3.94
C CYS A 132 1.98 9.43 4.45
N ARG A 133 3.26 9.13 4.33
CA ARG A 133 4.33 10.04 4.80
C ARG A 133 5.60 9.78 4.01
N ASN A 134 6.60 10.64 4.19
CA ASN A 134 7.91 10.34 3.66
C ASN A 134 8.70 9.50 4.67
N SER A 135 9.44 8.54 4.15
CA SER A 135 10.25 7.65 4.99
C SER A 135 11.36 8.44 5.67
N GLN A 136 11.59 8.14 6.96
CA GLN A 136 12.69 8.74 7.72
C GLN A 136 14.00 7.99 7.53
N THR A 137 13.93 6.73 7.09
CA THR A 137 15.10 5.86 6.94
C THR A 137 15.53 5.71 5.48
N ARG A 138 14.61 5.97 4.55
CA ARG A 138 14.85 5.94 3.12
C ARG A 138 14.35 7.26 2.52
N SER A 139 14.77 7.59 1.33
CA SER A 139 14.40 8.86 0.71
C SER A 139 12.98 8.91 0.18
N GLY A 140 12.31 7.78 0.09
CA GLY A 140 11.05 7.66 -0.63
C GLY A 140 9.81 7.86 0.20
N ALA A 141 8.68 7.53 -0.40
CA ALA A 141 7.37 7.56 0.25
C ALA A 141 7.16 6.31 1.10
N GLU A 142 6.35 6.46 2.13
CA GLU A 142 5.93 5.34 2.96
C GLU A 142 4.43 5.40 3.18
N VAL A 143 3.77 4.25 3.03
CA VAL A 143 2.35 4.09 3.34
C VAL A 143 2.23 3.02 4.41
N VAL A 144 1.50 3.32 5.47
CA VAL A 144 1.23 2.37 6.55
C VAL A 144 -0.27 2.11 6.60
N ILE A 145 -0.66 0.86 6.41
CA ILE A 145 -2.05 0.41 6.38
C ILE A 145 -2.26 -0.50 7.59
N THR A 146 -3.19 -0.13 8.46
CA THR A 146 -3.43 -0.86 9.71
C THR A 146 -4.90 -1.22 9.86
N TRP A 147 -5.16 -2.43 10.33
CA TRP A 147 -6.50 -2.90 10.69
C TRP A 147 -6.51 -3.48 12.08
N LYS A 148 -7.65 -3.37 12.75
CA LYS A 148 -7.94 -4.26 13.87
C LYS A 148 -8.22 -5.65 13.32
N ASN A 149 -7.65 -6.69 13.92
CA ASN A 149 -7.86 -8.05 13.46
C ASN A 149 -9.34 -8.45 13.44
N THR A 150 -10.10 -7.98 14.44
CA THR A 150 -11.54 -8.24 14.51
C THR A 150 -12.29 -7.64 13.32
N ASP A 151 -11.89 -6.45 12.87
CA ASP A 151 -12.47 -5.83 11.68
C ASP A 151 -12.08 -6.60 10.42
N LEU A 152 -10.80 -6.94 10.32
CA LEU A 152 -10.27 -7.61 9.12
C LEU A 152 -10.90 -8.99 8.90
N LYS A 153 -11.20 -9.71 9.97
CA LYS A 153 -11.86 -11.02 9.89
C LYS A 153 -13.33 -10.92 9.51
N ASN A 154 -13.95 -9.77 9.69
CA ASN A 154 -15.38 -9.58 9.52
C ASN A 154 -15.75 -8.59 8.40
N LEU A 155 -14.90 -8.46 7.42
CA LEU A 155 -15.15 -7.57 6.28
C LEU A 155 -16.27 -8.07 5.36
#